data_2392d23f270c1f322c1198df4f600127
#
_entry.id   2392d23f270c1f322c1198df4f600127
#
_cell.length_a   1.000
_cell.length_b   1.000
_cell.length_c   1.000
_cell.angle_alpha   90.00
_cell.angle_beta   90.00
_cell.angle_gamma   90.00
#
_symmetry.space_group_name_H-M   'P 1'
#
loop_
_entity.id
_entity.type
_entity.pdbx_description
1 polymer ?
#
loop_
_entity_poly.entity_id
_entity_poly.type
_entity_poly.pdbx_seq_one_letter_code
_entity_poly.pdbx_strand_id
1 'polypeptide(L)'
;MAVTGATGFVGSVVLRGLLEARAEGRVGDVRALVRTPPGGRPRDEAGPSWLPADLTDPSSLSGALDDVDVLVHLASRVSGDAQACEWTNVRGTAALTEEARRSGVRRVVQLSTTAVYGAGPHRGITVDEIAPAPVSAASATRLESERHVLATGGSVLRAGLVVGQGDRWVVPALNELLARVPAFWDGGRGLLSLIDVEDLARLITTTALMPDAPPTGIHHATHTRPVRVRDLLTTLASLGVLPDVTDSWPWDACVRRLREVPGLMSERQFSLLALDHWYRGEEIWHLTGCPEGPGPLARLASASAWYRSYLAGHS
;
A
#
# COMPACT_ATOMS: atom_id res chain seq x y z
N MET A 1 -1.35 -14.53 15.92
CA MET A 1 -1.76 -13.60 14.86
C MET A 1 -1.62 -14.23 13.48
N ALA A 2 -2.40 -13.79 12.48
CA ALA A 2 -2.24 -14.23 11.10
C ALA A 2 -2.03 -13.03 10.18
N VAL A 3 -1.23 -13.23 9.10
CA VAL A 3 -0.99 -12.22 8.08
C VAL A 3 -1.12 -12.83 6.68
N THR A 4 -1.89 -12.19 5.80
CA THR A 4 -1.95 -12.52 4.37
C THR A 4 -1.09 -11.53 3.58
N GLY A 5 -0.60 -11.95 2.39
CA GLY A 5 0.27 -11.08 1.59
C GLY A 5 1.67 -10.87 2.15
N ALA A 6 2.11 -11.71 3.09
CA ALA A 6 3.38 -11.63 3.80
C ALA A 6 4.63 -11.61 2.90
N THR A 7 4.54 -12.08 1.68
CA THR A 7 5.64 -12.10 0.69
C THR A 7 5.61 -10.89 -0.27
N GLY A 8 4.60 -10.02 -0.13
CA GLY A 8 4.45 -8.81 -0.95
C GLY A 8 5.30 -7.63 -0.45
N PHE A 9 5.29 -6.53 -1.20
CA PHE A 9 6.05 -5.31 -0.89
C PHE A 9 5.82 -4.81 0.54
N VAL A 10 4.59 -4.45 0.90
CA VAL A 10 4.26 -3.99 2.26
C VAL A 10 4.26 -5.16 3.24
N GLY A 11 3.75 -6.33 2.82
CA GLY A 11 3.56 -7.48 3.70
C GLY A 11 4.85 -8.06 4.27
N SER A 12 5.95 -8.04 3.51
CA SER A 12 7.26 -8.51 4.00
C SER A 12 7.82 -7.63 5.13
N VAL A 13 7.57 -6.32 5.05
CA VAL A 13 7.99 -5.36 6.08
C VAL A 13 7.11 -5.48 7.33
N VAL A 14 5.79 -5.63 7.15
CA VAL A 14 4.86 -5.90 8.26
C VAL A 14 5.19 -7.22 8.95
N LEU A 15 5.46 -8.29 8.18
CA LEU A 15 5.85 -9.57 8.76
C LEU A 15 7.11 -9.44 9.62
N ARG A 16 8.12 -8.72 9.15
CA ARG A 16 9.33 -8.44 9.93
C ARG A 16 8.99 -7.74 11.26
N GLY A 17 8.19 -6.68 11.24
CA GLY A 17 7.76 -5.97 12.43
C GLY A 17 6.96 -6.84 13.42
N LEU A 18 6.13 -7.77 12.90
CA LEU A 18 5.41 -8.73 13.74
C LEU A 18 6.35 -9.77 14.39
N LEU A 19 7.39 -10.21 13.66
CA LEU A 19 8.39 -11.13 14.20
C LEU A 19 9.29 -10.46 15.24
N GLU A 20 9.64 -9.20 15.06
CA GLU A 20 10.31 -8.37 16.07
C GLU A 20 9.46 -8.25 17.33
N ALA A 21 8.17 -7.92 17.18
CA ALA A 21 7.22 -7.86 18.29
C ALA A 21 7.07 -9.21 19.02
N ARG A 22 7.16 -10.34 18.29
CA ARG A 22 7.19 -11.68 18.90
C ARG A 22 8.45 -11.90 19.71
N ALA A 23 9.60 -11.54 19.17
CA ALA A 23 10.88 -11.67 19.89
C ALA A 23 10.91 -10.83 21.18
N GLU A 24 10.17 -9.72 21.20
CA GLU A 24 9.97 -8.86 22.39
C GLU A 24 8.86 -9.37 23.35
N GLY A 25 8.23 -10.49 23.05
CA GLY A 25 7.16 -11.07 23.86
C GLY A 25 5.82 -10.33 23.82
N ARG A 26 5.65 -9.37 22.88
CA ARG A 26 4.40 -8.59 22.70
C ARG A 26 3.35 -9.35 21.90
N VAL A 27 3.75 -10.36 21.17
CA VAL A 27 2.91 -11.21 20.33
C VAL A 27 3.28 -12.67 20.55
N GLY A 28 2.31 -13.56 20.49
CA GLY A 28 2.54 -14.98 20.40
C GLY A 28 2.95 -15.41 18.96
N ASP A 29 2.47 -16.57 18.54
CA ASP A 29 2.78 -17.08 17.21
C ASP A 29 2.30 -16.15 16.07
N VAL A 30 3.15 -16.03 15.03
CA VAL A 30 2.85 -15.32 13.78
C VAL A 30 2.68 -16.34 12.67
N ARG A 31 1.48 -16.42 12.10
CA ARG A 31 1.13 -17.30 10.99
C ARG A 31 1.06 -16.49 9.70
N ALA A 32 1.84 -16.86 8.69
CA ALA A 32 1.82 -16.25 7.37
C ALA A 32 1.02 -17.13 6.41
N LEU A 33 -0.13 -16.64 5.96
CA LEU A 33 -1.01 -17.29 4.97
C LEU A 33 -0.48 -16.95 3.57
N VAL A 34 -0.03 -17.96 2.83
CA VAL A 34 0.60 -17.80 1.51
C VAL A 34 0.17 -18.92 0.57
N ARG A 35 0.11 -18.63 -0.72
CA ARG A 35 -0.19 -19.65 -1.73
C ARG A 35 0.87 -20.75 -1.78
N THR A 36 2.14 -20.35 -1.70
CA THR A 36 3.28 -21.25 -1.70
C THR A 36 4.30 -20.80 -0.66
N PRO A 37 4.58 -21.58 0.38
CA PRO A 37 5.58 -21.25 1.37
C PRO A 37 6.98 -21.06 0.75
N PRO A 38 7.70 -19.99 1.11
CA PRO A 38 9.07 -19.79 0.66
C PRO A 38 10.00 -20.93 1.11
N GLY A 39 10.82 -21.47 0.21
CA GLY A 39 11.85 -22.47 0.53
C GLY A 39 11.35 -23.84 0.96
N GLY A 40 10.06 -24.14 0.80
CA GLY A 40 9.50 -25.47 1.12
C GLY A 40 9.54 -25.86 2.61
N ARG A 41 9.91 -24.96 3.50
CA ARG A 41 9.96 -25.21 4.95
C ARG A 41 8.72 -24.67 5.65
N PRO A 42 7.94 -25.51 6.33
CA PRO A 42 6.73 -25.04 7.02
C PRO A 42 7.02 -24.27 8.33
N ARG A 43 8.20 -24.40 8.92
CA ARG A 43 8.56 -23.77 10.19
C ARG A 43 10.06 -23.51 10.30
N ASP A 44 10.40 -22.27 10.62
CA ASP A 44 11.71 -21.88 11.18
C ASP A 44 11.45 -21.42 12.62
N GLU A 45 12.26 -21.84 13.59
CA GLU A 45 12.03 -21.48 15.01
C GLU A 45 11.98 -19.97 15.24
N ALA A 46 12.73 -19.19 14.46
CA ALA A 46 12.73 -17.74 14.48
C ALA A 46 11.76 -17.10 13.48
N GLY A 47 11.29 -17.84 12.48
CA GLY A 47 10.41 -17.38 11.41
C GLY A 47 8.92 -17.54 11.71
N PRO A 48 8.02 -17.13 10.81
CA PRO A 48 6.59 -17.35 10.94
C PRO A 48 6.23 -18.82 10.69
N SER A 49 5.07 -19.23 11.17
CA SER A 49 4.44 -20.46 10.72
C SER A 49 3.85 -20.22 9.33
N TRP A 50 4.48 -20.76 8.28
CA TRP A 50 3.98 -20.67 6.92
C TRP A 50 2.82 -21.65 6.72
N LEU A 51 1.64 -21.14 6.34
CA LEU A 51 0.46 -21.95 6.07
C LEU A 51 0.02 -21.76 4.62
N PRO A 52 -0.06 -22.85 3.81
CA PRO A 52 -0.63 -22.77 2.47
C PRO A 52 -2.11 -22.36 2.54
N ALA A 53 -2.45 -21.24 1.90
CA ALA A 53 -3.80 -20.72 1.80
C ALA A 53 -3.91 -19.83 0.57
N ASP A 54 -4.91 -20.09 -0.27
CA ASP A 54 -5.18 -19.31 -1.48
C ASP A 54 -6.56 -18.63 -1.35
N LEU A 55 -6.57 -17.30 -1.44
CA LEU A 55 -7.80 -16.53 -1.40
C LEU A 55 -8.78 -16.85 -2.55
N THR A 56 -8.28 -17.46 -3.63
CA THR A 56 -9.13 -17.89 -4.75
C THR A 56 -9.69 -19.30 -4.55
N ASP A 57 -9.27 -20.00 -3.51
CA ASP A 57 -9.79 -21.30 -3.08
C ASP A 57 -10.29 -21.22 -1.62
N PRO A 58 -11.58 -20.95 -1.40
CA PRO A 58 -12.14 -20.85 -0.04
C PRO A 58 -11.94 -22.10 0.81
N SER A 59 -11.81 -23.28 0.21
CA SER A 59 -11.57 -24.52 0.96
C SER A 59 -10.21 -24.53 1.65
N SER A 60 -9.22 -23.89 1.07
CA SER A 60 -7.86 -23.77 1.63
C SER A 60 -7.79 -22.85 2.87
N LEU A 61 -8.84 -22.06 3.12
CA LEU A 61 -8.93 -21.16 4.27
C LEU A 61 -9.51 -21.85 5.51
N SER A 62 -10.14 -23.02 5.37
CA SER A 62 -10.77 -23.73 6.48
C SER A 62 -9.75 -24.11 7.56
N GLY A 63 -9.96 -23.68 8.81
CA GLY A 63 -9.04 -23.85 9.94
C GLY A 63 -7.77 -22.97 9.87
N ALA A 64 -7.59 -22.18 8.82
CA ALA A 64 -6.40 -21.35 8.67
C ALA A 64 -6.26 -20.27 9.76
N LEU A 65 -7.37 -19.90 10.41
CA LEU A 65 -7.41 -18.89 11.45
C LEU A 65 -7.76 -19.45 12.84
N ASP A 66 -7.74 -20.78 13.03
CA ASP A 66 -7.95 -21.37 14.36
C ASP A 66 -6.87 -20.87 15.34
N ASP A 67 -7.26 -20.47 16.54
CA ASP A 67 -6.39 -19.89 17.58
C ASP A 67 -5.73 -18.56 17.18
N VAL A 68 -6.32 -17.82 16.25
CA VAL A 68 -5.85 -16.49 15.82
C VAL A 68 -6.72 -15.39 16.43
N ASP A 69 -6.11 -14.48 17.20
CA ASP A 69 -6.81 -13.32 17.75
C ASP A 69 -6.89 -12.14 16.77
N VAL A 70 -5.86 -11.96 15.94
CA VAL A 70 -5.72 -10.80 15.05
C VAL A 70 -5.34 -11.24 13.65
N LEU A 71 -6.08 -10.76 12.66
CA LEU A 71 -5.82 -10.95 11.23
C LEU A 71 -5.35 -9.62 10.61
N VAL A 72 -4.17 -9.63 9.99
CA VAL A 72 -3.65 -8.53 9.16
C VAL A 72 -3.77 -8.93 7.70
N HIS A 73 -4.74 -8.33 6.99
CA HIS A 73 -5.06 -8.67 5.62
C HIS A 73 -4.42 -7.70 4.62
N LEU A 74 -3.28 -8.11 4.05
CA LEU A 74 -2.48 -7.31 3.11
C LEU A 74 -2.48 -7.88 1.68
N ALA A 75 -2.97 -9.11 1.51
CA ALA A 75 -3.07 -9.72 0.20
C ALA A 75 -4.13 -9.03 -0.64
N SER A 76 -3.72 -8.53 -1.79
CA SER A 76 -4.64 -8.00 -2.79
C SER A 76 -4.02 -8.09 -4.18
N ARG A 77 -4.89 -8.19 -5.20
CA ARG A 77 -4.49 -8.08 -6.58
C ARG A 77 -4.61 -6.62 -7.00
N VAL A 78 -3.49 -6.02 -7.36
CA VAL A 78 -3.39 -4.58 -7.69
C VAL A 78 -3.36 -4.31 -9.20
N SER A 79 -3.33 -5.36 -10.03
CA SER A 79 -3.32 -5.31 -11.49
C SER A 79 -3.88 -6.61 -12.06
N GLY A 80 -4.18 -6.61 -13.37
CA GLY A 80 -4.71 -7.77 -14.09
C GLY A 80 -6.14 -7.54 -14.56
N ASP A 81 -6.77 -8.60 -15.06
CA ASP A 81 -8.15 -8.56 -15.53
C ASP A 81 -9.15 -8.42 -14.35
N ALA A 82 -10.36 -7.97 -14.69
CA ALA A 82 -11.40 -7.70 -13.71
C ALA A 82 -11.82 -8.95 -12.93
N GLN A 83 -11.89 -10.12 -13.60
CA GLN A 83 -12.30 -11.37 -12.98
C GLN A 83 -11.28 -11.84 -11.95
N ALA A 84 -9.98 -11.78 -12.27
CA ALA A 84 -8.93 -12.15 -11.33
C ALA A 84 -8.87 -11.21 -10.12
N CYS A 85 -9.14 -9.90 -10.33
CA CYS A 85 -9.29 -8.95 -9.23
C CYS A 85 -10.50 -9.27 -8.35
N GLU A 86 -11.64 -9.59 -8.96
CA GLU A 86 -12.87 -9.98 -8.25
C GLU A 86 -12.66 -11.23 -7.39
N TRP A 87 -12.09 -12.30 -7.96
CA TRP A 87 -11.83 -13.52 -7.23
C TRP A 87 -10.93 -13.33 -6.02
N THR A 88 -9.84 -12.59 -6.20
CA THR A 88 -8.86 -12.39 -5.11
C THR A 88 -9.36 -11.38 -4.08
N ASN A 89 -9.78 -10.18 -4.55
CA ASN A 89 -10.03 -9.05 -3.65
C ASN A 89 -11.41 -9.16 -2.99
N VAL A 90 -12.47 -9.53 -3.73
CA VAL A 90 -13.82 -9.54 -3.18
C VAL A 90 -14.13 -10.89 -2.55
N ARG A 91 -14.16 -11.96 -3.38
CA ARG A 91 -14.56 -13.29 -2.91
C ARG A 91 -13.56 -13.86 -1.92
N GLY A 92 -12.26 -13.67 -2.17
CA GLY A 92 -11.21 -14.10 -1.25
C GLY A 92 -11.29 -13.39 0.10
N THR A 93 -11.54 -12.08 0.11
CA THR A 93 -11.72 -11.33 1.37
C THR A 93 -13.02 -11.76 2.07
N ALA A 94 -14.10 -11.98 1.34
CA ALA A 94 -15.35 -12.49 1.91
C ALA A 94 -15.16 -13.84 2.61
N ALA A 95 -14.51 -14.79 1.94
CA ALA A 95 -14.20 -16.10 2.51
C ALA A 95 -13.27 -16.01 3.73
N LEU A 96 -12.25 -15.17 3.66
CA LEU A 96 -11.31 -14.97 4.74
C LEU A 96 -11.97 -14.32 5.97
N THR A 97 -12.85 -13.35 5.79
CA THR A 97 -13.56 -12.69 6.90
C THR A 97 -14.63 -13.61 7.51
N GLU A 98 -15.26 -14.49 6.72
CA GLU A 98 -16.16 -15.52 7.24
C GLU A 98 -15.38 -16.55 8.07
N GLU A 99 -14.20 -16.97 7.60
CA GLU A 99 -13.33 -17.85 8.39
C GLU A 99 -12.85 -17.16 9.68
N ALA A 100 -12.52 -15.86 9.60
CA ALA A 100 -12.17 -15.07 10.78
C ALA A 100 -13.30 -15.04 11.82
N ARG A 101 -14.55 -14.88 11.36
CA ARG A 101 -15.75 -14.92 12.22
C ARG A 101 -15.94 -16.30 12.83
N ARG A 102 -15.80 -17.37 12.05
CA ARG A 102 -15.93 -18.78 12.50
C ARG A 102 -14.89 -19.10 13.57
N SER A 103 -13.64 -18.67 13.39
CA SER A 103 -12.53 -18.95 14.31
C SER A 103 -12.46 -17.96 15.50
N GLY A 104 -13.40 -17.01 15.62
CA GLY A 104 -13.44 -16.06 16.72
C GLY A 104 -12.32 -15.02 16.69
N VAL A 105 -11.79 -14.69 15.51
CA VAL A 105 -10.81 -13.61 15.36
C VAL A 105 -11.42 -12.29 15.86
N ARG A 106 -10.73 -11.66 16.81
CA ARG A 106 -11.24 -10.46 17.50
C ARG A 106 -10.96 -9.16 16.77
N ARG A 107 -9.95 -9.16 15.86
CA ARG A 107 -9.50 -7.96 15.16
C ARG A 107 -9.08 -8.29 13.75
N VAL A 108 -9.58 -7.48 12.81
CA VAL A 108 -9.17 -7.54 11.40
C VAL A 108 -8.65 -6.17 10.99
N VAL A 109 -7.44 -6.10 10.44
CA VAL A 109 -6.84 -4.89 9.86
C VAL A 109 -6.56 -5.15 8.40
N GLN A 110 -7.19 -4.38 7.50
CA GLN A 110 -7.01 -4.50 6.05
C GLN A 110 -6.23 -3.31 5.50
N LEU A 111 -5.28 -3.58 4.60
CA LEU A 111 -4.64 -2.56 3.77
C LEU A 111 -5.46 -2.33 2.49
N SER A 112 -6.03 -1.15 2.35
CA SER A 112 -6.70 -0.64 1.16
C SER A 112 -5.89 0.49 0.50
N THR A 113 -6.53 1.29 -0.34
CA THR A 113 -5.87 2.32 -1.14
C THR A 113 -6.74 3.56 -1.30
N THR A 114 -6.14 4.74 -1.35
CA THR A 114 -6.83 5.99 -1.72
C THR A 114 -7.26 6.02 -3.20
N ALA A 115 -6.77 5.11 -4.05
CA ALA A 115 -7.23 4.97 -5.44
C ALA A 115 -8.72 4.63 -5.57
N VAL A 116 -9.40 4.26 -4.48
CA VAL A 116 -10.86 4.08 -4.43
C VAL A 116 -11.63 5.39 -4.67
N TYR A 117 -11.01 6.55 -4.43
CA TYR A 117 -11.66 7.84 -4.67
C TYR A 117 -11.68 8.25 -6.15
N GLY A 118 -10.92 7.59 -7.02
CA GLY A 118 -10.96 7.83 -8.46
C GLY A 118 -9.97 8.86 -8.97
N ALA A 119 -10.38 9.60 -10.01
CA ALA A 119 -9.44 10.36 -10.83
C ALA A 119 -8.90 11.65 -10.19
N GLY A 120 -9.59 12.27 -9.27
CA GLY A 120 -9.19 13.55 -8.68
C GLY A 120 -9.38 14.76 -9.61
N PRO A 121 -8.72 15.90 -9.34
CA PRO A 121 -7.75 16.10 -8.25
C PRO A 121 -8.38 16.03 -6.86
N HIS A 122 -7.61 15.58 -5.87
CA HIS A 122 -8.04 15.53 -4.47
C HIS A 122 -7.13 16.41 -3.61
N ARG A 123 -7.74 17.26 -2.76
CA ARG A 123 -7.02 18.31 -2.02
C ARG A 123 -7.32 18.25 -0.54
N GLY A 124 -6.63 17.38 0.18
CA GLY A 124 -6.77 17.26 1.64
C GLY A 124 -8.13 16.76 2.09
N ILE A 125 -8.72 15.86 1.31
CA ILE A 125 -10.02 15.28 1.66
C ILE A 125 -9.91 14.35 2.85
N THR A 126 -10.98 14.33 3.66
CA THR A 126 -11.21 13.35 4.72
C THR A 126 -11.90 12.10 4.17
N VAL A 127 -12.03 11.06 4.98
CA VAL A 127 -12.59 9.77 4.54
C VAL A 127 -14.00 9.89 3.96
N ASP A 128 -14.85 10.70 4.61
CA ASP A 128 -16.28 10.80 4.28
C ASP A 128 -16.65 12.05 3.46
N GLU A 129 -15.64 12.83 3.04
CA GLU A 129 -15.87 14.11 2.36
C GLU A 129 -16.35 13.92 0.92
N ILE A 130 -15.91 12.87 0.25
CA ILE A 130 -16.36 12.50 -1.10
C ILE A 130 -16.71 11.02 -1.19
N ALA A 131 -17.69 10.70 -2.02
CA ALA A 131 -18.01 9.32 -2.31
C ALA A 131 -16.88 8.66 -3.14
N PRO A 132 -16.48 7.42 -2.82
CA PRO A 132 -15.56 6.66 -3.65
C PRO A 132 -16.10 6.47 -5.09
N ALA A 133 -15.22 6.67 -6.08
CA ALA A 133 -15.51 6.55 -7.50
C ALA A 133 -14.35 5.85 -8.24
N PRO A 134 -14.05 4.58 -7.91
CA PRO A 134 -12.90 3.87 -8.44
C PRO A 134 -12.98 3.72 -9.97
N VAL A 135 -11.84 3.87 -10.66
CA VAL A 135 -11.76 3.86 -12.12
C VAL A 135 -11.01 2.65 -12.70
N SER A 136 -10.49 1.76 -11.86
CA SER A 136 -9.86 0.51 -12.30
C SER A 136 -10.50 -0.70 -11.62
N ALA A 137 -10.44 -1.87 -12.27
CA ALA A 137 -10.93 -3.11 -11.66
C ALA A 137 -10.29 -3.38 -10.29
N ALA A 138 -8.98 -3.11 -10.17
CA ALA A 138 -8.27 -3.29 -8.91
C ALA A 138 -8.77 -2.35 -7.81
N SER A 139 -9.01 -1.06 -8.09
CA SER A 139 -9.54 -0.14 -7.09
C SER A 139 -11.01 -0.40 -6.76
N ALA A 140 -11.83 -0.78 -7.74
CA ALA A 140 -13.23 -1.11 -7.55
C ALA A 140 -13.41 -2.36 -6.66
N THR A 141 -12.66 -3.42 -6.95
CA THR A 141 -12.73 -4.66 -6.17
C THR A 141 -12.11 -4.52 -4.77
N ARG A 142 -11.11 -3.64 -4.59
CA ARG A 142 -10.61 -3.31 -3.25
C ARG A 142 -11.62 -2.51 -2.43
N LEU A 143 -12.31 -1.56 -3.04
CA LEU A 143 -13.43 -0.85 -2.39
C LEU A 143 -14.53 -1.82 -1.95
N GLU A 144 -14.91 -2.75 -2.82
CA GLU A 144 -15.92 -3.76 -2.48
C GLU A 144 -15.45 -4.66 -1.32
N SER A 145 -14.17 -5.06 -1.32
CA SER A 145 -13.60 -5.89 -0.25
C SER A 145 -13.62 -5.21 1.13
N GLU A 146 -13.53 -3.89 1.19
CA GLU A 146 -13.59 -3.12 2.46
C GLU A 146 -14.88 -3.43 3.25
N ARG A 147 -16.01 -3.64 2.55
CA ARG A 147 -17.30 -3.94 3.18
C ARG A 147 -17.27 -5.21 4.02
N HIS A 148 -16.56 -6.23 3.56
CA HIS A 148 -16.45 -7.51 4.29
C HIS A 148 -15.67 -7.32 5.60
N VAL A 149 -14.60 -6.51 5.59
CA VAL A 149 -13.82 -6.21 6.79
C VAL A 149 -14.61 -5.30 7.74
N LEU A 150 -15.27 -4.27 7.22
CA LEU A 150 -16.11 -3.38 8.03
C LEU A 150 -17.25 -4.12 8.72
N ALA A 151 -17.83 -5.15 8.06
CA ALA A 151 -18.87 -5.98 8.66
C ALA A 151 -18.37 -6.81 9.87
N THR A 152 -17.07 -7.02 10.02
CA THR A 152 -16.48 -7.63 11.23
C THR A 152 -16.15 -6.62 12.33
N GLY A 153 -16.43 -5.34 12.16
CA GLY A 153 -15.96 -4.28 13.03
C GLY A 153 -14.47 -3.98 12.88
N GLY A 154 -13.86 -4.39 11.76
CA GLY A 154 -12.43 -4.23 11.49
C GLY A 154 -12.02 -2.84 11.06
N SER A 155 -10.71 -2.64 10.89
CA SER A 155 -10.07 -1.41 10.43
C SER A 155 -9.65 -1.54 8.96
N VAL A 156 -9.95 -0.53 8.18
CA VAL A 156 -9.52 -0.40 6.77
C VAL A 156 -8.57 0.77 6.65
N LEU A 157 -7.34 0.50 6.26
CA LEU A 157 -6.29 1.49 6.07
C LEU A 157 -6.12 1.81 4.58
N ARG A 158 -6.66 2.93 4.12
CA ARG A 158 -6.50 3.41 2.73
C ARG A 158 -5.15 4.10 2.57
N ALA A 159 -4.15 3.36 2.11
CA ALA A 159 -2.82 3.92 1.87
C ALA A 159 -2.80 4.85 0.65
N GLY A 160 -2.00 5.91 0.73
CA GLY A 160 -1.60 6.73 -0.41
C GLY A 160 -0.56 6.01 -1.29
N LEU A 161 0.28 6.78 -1.96
CA LEU A 161 1.40 6.23 -2.72
C LEU A 161 2.48 5.71 -1.75
N VAL A 162 2.80 4.43 -1.86
CA VAL A 162 3.81 3.79 -0.99
C VAL A 162 5.15 3.76 -1.71
N VAL A 163 6.19 4.31 -1.09
CA VAL A 163 7.56 4.36 -1.60
C VAL A 163 8.50 3.58 -0.67
N GLY A 164 9.71 3.30 -1.11
CA GLY A 164 10.73 2.62 -0.31
C GLY A 164 11.29 1.38 -0.99
N GLN A 165 12.15 0.65 -0.30
CA GLN A 165 12.77 -0.56 -0.86
C GLN A 165 11.72 -1.61 -1.21
N GLY A 166 11.67 -2.03 -2.48
CA GLY A 166 10.67 -2.96 -3.00
C GLY A 166 9.54 -2.30 -3.79
N ASP A 167 9.47 -0.95 -3.85
CA ASP A 167 8.51 -0.23 -4.69
C ASP A 167 8.80 -0.44 -6.18
N ARG A 168 7.93 -1.20 -6.83
CA ARG A 168 7.98 -1.47 -8.27
C ARG A 168 6.97 -0.62 -9.06
N TRP A 169 6.41 0.41 -8.41
CA TRP A 169 5.27 1.14 -8.96
C TRP A 169 5.50 2.65 -9.04
N VAL A 170 5.73 3.33 -7.92
CA VAL A 170 5.72 4.80 -7.85
C VAL A 170 6.98 5.36 -8.53
N VAL A 171 8.15 5.02 -8.02
CA VAL A 171 9.41 5.57 -8.57
C VAL A 171 9.71 5.05 -9.98
N PRO A 172 9.46 3.76 -10.33
CA PRO A 172 9.57 3.31 -11.73
C PRO A 172 8.62 4.04 -12.69
N ALA A 173 7.38 4.34 -12.27
CA ALA A 173 6.46 5.13 -13.07
C ALA A 173 6.94 6.58 -13.28
N LEU A 174 7.51 7.21 -12.24
CA LEU A 174 8.12 8.53 -12.36
C LEU A 174 9.28 8.52 -13.35
N ASN A 175 10.13 7.48 -13.33
CA ASN A 175 11.23 7.33 -14.28
C ASN A 175 10.73 7.20 -15.73
N GLU A 176 9.73 6.37 -15.98
CA GLU A 176 9.12 6.22 -17.31
C GLU A 176 8.47 7.51 -17.80
N LEU A 177 7.75 8.22 -16.92
CA LEU A 177 7.12 9.49 -17.25
C LEU A 177 8.16 10.59 -17.56
N LEU A 178 9.25 10.67 -16.80
CA LEU A 178 10.33 11.62 -17.07
C LEU A 178 11.08 11.31 -18.38
N ALA A 179 11.23 10.05 -18.75
CA ALA A 179 11.80 9.69 -20.06
C ALA A 179 10.93 10.20 -21.22
N ARG A 180 9.62 10.30 -21.03
CA ARG A 180 8.67 10.80 -22.05
C ARG A 180 8.45 12.31 -21.95
N VAL A 181 8.38 12.85 -20.75
CA VAL A 181 8.09 14.27 -20.47
C VAL A 181 9.15 14.80 -19.50
N PRO A 182 10.35 15.18 -20.03
CA PRO A 182 11.52 15.54 -19.22
C PRO A 182 11.43 16.99 -18.70
N ALA A 183 10.44 17.24 -17.86
CA ALA A 183 10.16 18.55 -17.28
C ALA A 183 9.48 18.43 -15.91
N PHE A 184 9.49 19.48 -15.10
CA PHE A 184 8.57 19.62 -13.98
C PHE A 184 7.16 19.84 -14.53
N TRP A 185 6.29 18.87 -14.31
CA TRP A 185 4.92 18.84 -14.80
C TRP A 185 4.06 19.86 -14.07
N ASP A 186 3.46 20.79 -14.79
CA ASP A 186 2.73 21.94 -14.24
C ASP A 186 3.55 22.68 -13.14
N GLY A 187 4.84 22.84 -13.35
CA GLY A 187 5.77 23.41 -12.40
C GLY A 187 6.08 22.53 -11.19
N GLY A 188 5.64 21.29 -11.18
CA GLY A 188 5.79 20.36 -10.07
C GLY A 188 5.01 20.78 -8.83
N ARG A 189 3.91 21.54 -9.01
CA ARG A 189 3.12 22.11 -7.90
C ARG A 189 2.20 21.11 -7.21
N GLY A 190 1.84 20.01 -7.90
CA GLY A 190 0.95 18.99 -7.35
C GLY A 190 1.42 18.47 -6.00
N LEU A 191 0.47 18.21 -5.10
CA LEU A 191 0.69 17.64 -3.79
C LEU A 191 0.22 16.18 -3.77
N LEU A 192 1.07 15.31 -3.25
CA LEU A 192 0.84 13.87 -3.20
C LEU A 192 0.87 13.38 -1.75
N SER A 193 -0.06 12.51 -1.39
CA SER A 193 0.05 11.72 -0.17
C SER A 193 0.96 10.53 -0.40
N LEU A 194 2.18 10.64 0.09
CA LEU A 194 3.15 9.56 0.12
C LEU A 194 3.29 8.99 1.53
N ILE A 195 3.68 7.73 1.60
CA ILE A 195 4.13 7.08 2.84
C ILE A 195 5.28 6.14 2.53
N ASP A 196 6.31 6.13 3.36
CA ASP A 196 7.37 5.12 3.25
C ASP A 196 6.87 3.76 3.74
N VAL A 197 7.33 2.68 3.11
CA VAL A 197 6.89 1.32 3.44
C VAL A 197 7.18 0.91 4.88
N GLU A 198 8.29 1.40 5.47
CA GLU A 198 8.65 1.13 6.87
C GLU A 198 7.68 1.85 7.82
N ASP A 199 7.32 3.10 7.51
CA ASP A 199 6.39 3.88 8.32
C ASP A 199 4.96 3.32 8.20
N LEU A 200 4.55 2.88 7.00
CA LEU A 200 3.27 2.20 6.80
C LEU A 200 3.22 0.86 7.54
N ALA A 201 4.27 0.06 7.46
CA ALA A 201 4.34 -1.22 8.15
C ALA A 201 4.30 -1.04 9.68
N ARG A 202 5.00 -0.04 10.20
CA ARG A 202 4.93 0.33 11.63
C ARG A 202 3.50 0.71 12.03
N LEU A 203 2.82 1.55 11.23
CA LEU A 203 1.43 1.94 11.49
C LEU A 203 0.50 0.72 11.50
N ILE A 204 0.59 -0.15 10.50
CA ILE A 204 -0.21 -1.38 10.42
C ILE A 204 0.06 -2.28 11.64
N THR A 205 1.33 -2.48 11.98
CA THR A 205 1.73 -3.33 13.12
C THR A 205 1.23 -2.73 14.43
N THR A 206 1.38 -1.41 14.64
CA THR A 206 0.86 -0.74 15.83
C THR A 206 -0.65 -0.88 15.93
N THR A 207 -1.40 -0.63 14.84
CA THR A 207 -2.85 -0.81 14.80
C THR A 207 -3.26 -2.25 15.16
N ALA A 208 -2.54 -3.24 14.62
CA ALA A 208 -2.80 -4.65 14.88
C ALA A 208 -2.52 -5.04 16.33
N LEU A 209 -1.54 -4.43 16.99
CA LEU A 209 -1.06 -4.78 18.33
C LEU A 209 -1.63 -3.93 19.47
N MET A 210 -2.50 -2.97 19.18
CA MET A 210 -3.11 -2.15 20.23
C MET A 210 -3.78 -3.03 21.29
N PRO A 211 -3.50 -2.83 22.59
CA PRO A 211 -4.07 -3.67 23.65
C PRO A 211 -5.58 -3.47 23.79
N ASP A 212 -6.04 -2.23 23.72
CA ASP A 212 -7.44 -1.84 23.83
C ASP A 212 -8.13 -1.75 22.47
N ALA A 213 -9.36 -1.26 22.43
CA ALA A 213 -10.16 -1.17 21.20
C ALA A 213 -9.39 -0.43 20.08
N PRO A 214 -9.01 -1.13 19.00
CA PRO A 214 -8.35 -0.48 17.86
C PRO A 214 -9.30 0.48 17.19
N PRO A 215 -8.79 1.48 16.47
CA PRO A 215 -9.64 2.29 15.61
C PRO A 215 -10.37 1.37 14.63
N THR A 216 -11.70 1.44 14.63
CA THR A 216 -12.55 0.70 13.68
C THR A 216 -12.95 1.62 12.54
N GLY A 217 -13.40 1.04 11.43
CA GLY A 217 -13.82 1.84 10.28
C GLY A 217 -12.68 2.12 9.29
N ILE A 218 -12.83 3.20 8.54
CA ILE A 218 -11.91 3.55 7.45
C ILE A 218 -11.02 4.70 7.87
N HIS A 219 -9.71 4.58 7.59
CA HIS A 219 -8.73 5.63 7.87
C HIS A 219 -7.78 5.81 6.71
N HIS A 220 -7.33 7.05 6.46
CA HIS A 220 -6.24 7.30 5.52
C HIS A 220 -4.90 6.94 6.17
N ALA A 221 -4.18 6.00 5.57
CA ALA A 221 -2.83 5.60 5.98
C ALA A 221 -1.80 6.29 5.07
N THR A 222 -1.61 7.58 5.30
CA THR A 222 -0.65 8.44 4.59
C THR A 222 0.22 9.16 5.61
N HIS A 223 1.39 9.66 5.18
CA HIS A 223 2.12 10.59 6.04
C HIS A 223 1.30 11.88 6.19
N THR A 224 1.35 12.52 7.35
CA THR A 224 0.55 13.72 7.67
C THR A 224 0.88 14.92 6.79
N ARG A 225 2.11 15.02 6.30
CA ARG A 225 2.56 16.09 5.40
C ARG A 225 2.57 15.60 3.95
N PRO A 226 1.75 16.19 3.06
CA PRO A 226 1.82 15.89 1.63
C PRO A 226 3.14 16.38 1.03
N VAL A 227 3.58 15.72 -0.04
CA VAL A 227 4.84 16.00 -0.72
C VAL A 227 4.56 16.69 -2.06
N ARG A 228 5.28 17.78 -2.36
CA ARG A 228 5.24 18.38 -3.69
C ARG A 228 5.93 17.49 -4.71
N VAL A 229 5.36 17.38 -5.89
CA VAL A 229 5.96 16.64 -7.01
C VAL A 229 7.38 17.14 -7.31
N ARG A 230 7.58 18.47 -7.31
CA ARG A 230 8.92 19.05 -7.50
C ARG A 230 9.92 18.54 -6.47
N ASP A 231 9.55 18.54 -5.19
CA ASP A 231 10.44 18.14 -4.10
C ASP A 231 10.77 16.64 -4.20
N LEU A 232 9.79 15.83 -4.59
CA LEU A 232 9.98 14.38 -4.82
C LEU A 232 10.98 14.15 -5.96
N LEU A 233 10.76 14.77 -7.13
CA LEU A 233 11.63 14.61 -8.30
C LEU A 233 13.05 15.11 -8.02
N THR A 234 13.19 16.29 -7.40
CA THR A 234 14.49 16.86 -7.04
C THR A 234 15.24 15.99 -6.02
N THR A 235 14.52 15.44 -5.02
CA THR A 235 15.13 14.53 -4.04
C THR A 235 15.63 13.26 -4.72
N LEU A 236 14.81 12.63 -5.57
CA LEU A 236 15.20 11.41 -6.29
C LEU A 236 16.37 11.67 -7.27
N ALA A 237 16.41 12.83 -7.91
CA ALA A 237 17.53 13.24 -8.78
C ALA A 237 18.82 13.44 -7.95
N SER A 238 18.76 14.15 -6.82
CA SER A 238 19.92 14.36 -5.95
C SER A 238 20.50 13.06 -5.37
N LEU A 239 19.68 12.01 -5.27
CA LEU A 239 20.08 10.66 -4.88
C LEU A 239 20.56 9.80 -6.07
N GLY A 240 20.62 10.36 -7.28
CA GLY A 240 21.00 9.63 -8.51
C GLY A 240 20.04 8.52 -8.89
N VAL A 241 18.77 8.62 -8.49
CA VAL A 241 17.72 7.65 -8.81
C VAL A 241 16.98 8.01 -10.09
N LEU A 242 16.65 9.28 -10.27
CA LEU A 242 16.01 9.82 -11.48
C LEU A 242 16.92 10.83 -12.17
N PRO A 243 16.69 11.11 -13.47
CA PRO A 243 17.40 12.19 -14.15
C PRO A 243 17.07 13.54 -13.51
N ASP A 244 18.04 14.47 -13.55
CA ASP A 244 17.80 15.85 -13.15
C ASP A 244 16.91 16.56 -14.17
N VAL A 245 16.03 17.43 -13.67
CA VAL A 245 15.04 18.15 -14.48
C VAL A 245 15.14 19.63 -14.15
N THR A 246 15.33 20.46 -15.17
CA THR A 246 15.45 21.92 -15.04
C THR A 246 14.24 22.65 -15.61
N ASP A 247 13.67 22.14 -16.70
CA ASP A 247 12.56 22.74 -17.40
C ASP A 247 11.25 22.57 -16.65
N SER A 248 10.32 23.49 -16.91
CA SER A 248 8.97 23.45 -16.36
C SER A 248 7.97 23.67 -17.48
N TRP A 249 7.10 22.67 -17.68
CA TRP A 249 6.10 22.73 -18.75
C TRP A 249 4.68 22.83 -18.17
N PRO A 250 3.79 23.62 -18.82
CA PRO A 250 2.39 23.65 -18.43
C PRO A 250 1.73 22.29 -18.72
N TRP A 251 0.67 21.98 -17.97
CA TRP A 251 0.02 20.66 -18.00
C TRP A 251 -0.37 20.17 -19.40
N ASP A 252 -0.96 21.06 -20.21
CA ASP A 252 -1.39 20.73 -21.58
C ASP A 252 -0.22 20.37 -22.50
N ALA A 253 0.94 21.00 -22.33
CA ALA A 253 2.16 20.66 -23.04
C ALA A 253 2.68 19.28 -22.61
N CYS A 254 2.65 18.99 -21.32
CA CYS A 254 3.02 17.68 -20.77
C CYS A 254 2.13 16.56 -21.33
N VAL A 255 0.81 16.75 -21.33
CA VAL A 255 -0.15 15.77 -21.86
C VAL A 255 0.04 15.56 -23.35
N ARG A 256 0.22 16.63 -24.11
CA ARG A 256 0.50 16.55 -25.56
C ARG A 256 1.75 15.73 -25.81
N ARG A 257 2.84 16.02 -25.11
CA ARG A 257 4.09 15.27 -25.22
C ARG A 257 3.94 13.80 -24.83
N LEU A 258 3.20 13.52 -23.76
CA LEU A 258 2.91 12.15 -23.33
C LEU A 258 2.22 11.33 -24.44
N ARG A 259 1.29 11.94 -25.19
CA ARG A 259 0.57 11.29 -26.29
C ARG A 259 1.45 11.04 -27.51
N GLU A 260 2.45 11.90 -27.75
CA GLU A 260 3.38 11.78 -28.87
C GLU A 260 4.43 10.67 -28.65
N VAL A 261 4.80 10.40 -27.40
CA VAL A 261 5.84 9.42 -27.08
C VAL A 261 5.20 8.17 -26.47
N PRO A 262 5.24 7.02 -27.16
CA PRO A 262 4.70 5.77 -26.64
C PRO A 262 5.33 5.36 -25.30
N GLY A 263 4.55 4.71 -24.46
CA GLY A 263 5.01 4.18 -23.18
C GLY A 263 3.90 3.43 -22.44
N LEU A 264 4.20 2.96 -21.25
CA LEU A 264 3.29 2.13 -20.46
C LEU A 264 2.30 2.95 -19.62
N MET A 265 2.70 4.16 -19.22
CA MET A 265 1.86 5.01 -18.37
C MET A 265 0.80 5.74 -19.18
N SER A 266 -0.45 5.57 -18.79
CA SER A 266 -1.59 6.30 -19.35
C SER A 266 -1.65 7.74 -18.82
N GLU A 267 -2.40 8.61 -19.51
CA GLU A 267 -2.66 9.98 -19.08
C GLU A 267 -3.29 10.04 -17.68
N ARG A 268 -4.19 9.12 -17.38
CA ARG A 268 -4.79 8.99 -16.04
C ARG A 268 -3.74 8.69 -14.96
N GLN A 269 -2.83 7.76 -15.22
CA GLN A 269 -1.77 7.44 -14.28
C GLN A 269 -0.78 8.60 -14.14
N PHE A 270 -0.52 9.32 -15.22
CA PHE A 270 0.26 10.54 -15.21
C PHE A 270 -0.39 11.60 -14.31
N SER A 271 -1.69 11.85 -14.46
CA SER A 271 -2.40 12.83 -13.62
C SER A 271 -2.34 12.47 -12.12
N LEU A 272 -2.40 11.17 -11.77
CA LEU A 272 -2.28 10.70 -10.39
C LEU A 272 -0.92 11.01 -9.75
N LEU A 273 0.15 11.10 -10.55
CA LEU A 273 1.50 11.36 -10.09
C LEU A 273 1.95 12.83 -10.26
N ALA A 274 1.21 13.62 -11.04
CA ALA A 274 1.58 14.99 -11.38
C ALA A 274 0.72 16.06 -10.71
N LEU A 275 -0.55 15.77 -10.44
CA LEU A 275 -1.53 16.71 -9.90
C LEU A 275 -1.86 16.41 -8.44
N ASP A 276 -2.68 17.29 -7.82
CA ASP A 276 -3.08 17.13 -6.42
C ASP A 276 -3.82 15.82 -6.17
N HIS A 277 -3.19 14.94 -5.40
CA HIS A 277 -3.77 13.71 -4.87
C HIS A 277 -3.29 13.51 -3.44
N TRP A 278 -3.82 14.34 -2.52
CA TRP A 278 -3.46 14.24 -1.12
C TRP A 278 -4.69 14.20 -0.20
N TYR A 279 -4.51 13.51 0.92
CA TYR A 279 -5.54 13.09 1.84
C TYR A 279 -5.09 13.39 3.27
N ARG A 280 -6.02 13.75 4.14
CA ARG A 280 -5.73 13.97 5.56
C ARG A 280 -5.51 12.62 6.23
N GLY A 281 -4.32 12.38 6.75
CA GLY A 281 -3.93 11.11 7.37
C GLY A 281 -3.64 11.22 8.87
N GLU A 282 -3.79 12.38 9.49
CA GLU A 282 -3.39 12.66 10.88
C GLU A 282 -4.11 11.79 11.90
N GLU A 283 -5.39 11.50 11.63
CA GLU A 283 -6.28 10.81 12.54
C GLU A 283 -5.73 9.45 13.01
N ILE A 284 -5.32 8.59 12.08
CA ILE A 284 -4.88 7.24 12.41
C ILE A 284 -3.58 7.23 13.24
N TRP A 285 -2.66 8.18 12.96
CA TRP A 285 -1.44 8.33 13.76
C TRP A 285 -1.76 8.75 15.19
N HIS A 286 -2.70 9.67 15.34
CA HIS A 286 -3.15 10.12 16.66
C HIS A 286 -3.86 9.00 17.42
N LEU A 287 -4.83 8.32 16.80
CA LEU A 287 -5.59 7.23 17.43
C LEU A 287 -4.71 6.07 17.87
N THR A 288 -3.68 5.75 17.09
CA THR A 288 -2.76 4.64 17.42
C THR A 288 -1.60 5.03 18.32
N GLY A 289 -1.32 6.33 18.47
CA GLY A 289 -0.10 6.81 19.10
C GLY A 289 1.20 6.40 18.37
N CYS A 290 1.08 5.93 17.13
CA CYS A 290 2.22 5.52 16.32
C CYS A 290 3.04 6.73 15.89
N PRO A 291 4.36 6.77 16.09
CA PRO A 291 5.20 7.86 15.60
C PRO A 291 5.16 7.95 14.07
N GLU A 292 4.99 9.15 13.50
CA GLU A 292 4.89 9.35 12.04
C GLU A 292 6.19 9.03 11.29
N GLY A 293 7.33 9.11 11.97
CA GLY A 293 8.65 8.96 11.36
C GLY A 293 9.15 10.27 10.71
N PRO A 294 10.30 10.21 10.02
CA PRO A 294 10.95 11.40 9.48
C PRO A 294 10.30 11.98 8.22
N GLY A 295 9.35 11.25 7.64
CA GLY A 295 8.68 11.57 6.39
C GLY A 295 9.28 10.88 5.15
N PRO A 296 8.45 10.73 4.09
CA PRO A 296 8.81 9.89 2.95
C PRO A 296 10.05 10.37 2.20
N LEU A 297 10.25 11.68 2.02
CA LEU A 297 11.44 12.19 1.33
C LEU A 297 12.75 11.87 2.07
N ALA A 298 12.74 11.97 3.40
CA ALA A 298 13.92 11.63 4.21
C ALA A 298 14.25 10.13 4.15
N ARG A 299 13.25 9.28 3.98
CA ARG A 299 13.42 7.82 3.84
C ARG A 299 13.97 7.39 2.47
N LEU A 300 13.78 8.18 1.41
CA LEU A 300 14.25 7.83 0.07
C LEU A 300 15.75 7.57 0.00
N ALA A 301 16.54 8.24 0.83
CA ALA A 301 17.98 8.03 0.88
C ALA A 301 18.34 6.56 1.19
N SER A 302 17.65 5.91 2.13
CA SER A 302 17.89 4.51 2.49
C SER A 302 17.49 3.52 1.39
N ALA A 303 16.51 3.87 0.55
CA ALA A 303 16.04 3.05 -0.57
C ALA A 303 16.78 3.34 -1.89
N SER A 304 17.60 4.38 -1.96
CA SER A 304 18.18 4.88 -3.21
C SER A 304 19.05 3.86 -3.94
N ALA A 305 19.86 3.08 -3.22
CA ALA A 305 20.69 2.02 -3.80
C ALA A 305 19.83 0.93 -4.47
N TRP A 306 18.73 0.55 -3.81
CA TRP A 306 17.78 -0.42 -4.36
C TRP A 306 17.12 0.12 -5.63
N TYR A 307 16.64 1.38 -5.63
CA TYR A 307 16.01 1.98 -6.80
C TYR A 307 16.97 2.05 -8.00
N ARG A 308 18.22 2.49 -7.80
CA ARG A 308 19.21 2.52 -8.89
C ARG A 308 19.44 1.13 -9.50
N SER A 309 19.58 0.12 -8.67
CA SER A 309 19.76 -1.26 -9.15
C SER A 309 18.53 -1.77 -9.89
N TYR A 310 17.34 -1.50 -9.36
CA TYR A 310 16.08 -1.93 -9.96
C TYR A 310 15.84 -1.27 -11.32
N LEU A 311 16.02 0.04 -11.42
CA LEU A 311 15.81 0.78 -12.68
C LEU A 311 16.83 0.39 -13.75
N ALA A 312 18.10 0.19 -13.38
CA ALA A 312 19.13 -0.26 -14.32
C ALA A 312 18.86 -1.66 -14.92
N GLY A 313 18.20 -2.54 -14.16
CA GLY A 313 17.82 -3.88 -14.64
C GLY A 313 16.51 -3.93 -15.45
N HIS A 314 15.79 -2.80 -15.58
CA HIS A 314 14.47 -2.72 -16.24
C HIS A 314 14.41 -1.57 -17.28
N SER A 315 15.57 -1.01 -17.64
CA SER A 315 15.72 0.04 -18.66
C SER A 315 15.80 -0.53 -20.07
#